data_76ac569433ea9a7a445cded542295a18
#
_entry.id   76ac569433ea9a7a445cded542295a18
#
_cell.length_a   1.000
_cell.length_b   1.000
_cell.length_c   1.000
_cell.angle_alpha   90.00
_cell.angle_beta   90.00
_cell.angle_gamma   90.00
#
_symmetry.space_group_name_H-M   'P 1'
#
loop_
_entity.id
_entity.type
_entity.pdbx_description
1 polymer ?
#
loop_
_entity_poly.entity_id
_entity_poly.type
_entity_poly.pdbx_seq_one_letter_code
_entity_poly.pdbx_strand_id
1 'polypeptide(L)'
;KKVCKSKIGEWKEGYPITSAPSLVNGIVMRGMTGGEFGVRGFVVGLDAQTGKEVWRRHTTPDPTEKAYSTWPQDDSYKRGGASTWITGSYDPELDLMYWGTGNAGPWNPTVRKGDNLYAASIIAVRPKTGEIAWHYQATPNDIYDWDAVWEIILADMNVNGQPRKVAMQMNRNGFLYVLDRTN
;
A
#
# COMPACT_ATOMS: atom_id res chain seq x y z
N LYS A 1 25.11 3.69 17.93
CA LYS A 1 25.49 2.26 17.92
C LYS A 1 24.45 1.47 17.14
N LYS A 2 24.87 0.65 16.15
CA LYS A 2 23.98 -0.23 15.41
C LYS A 2 23.50 -1.36 16.33
N VAL A 3 22.17 -1.56 16.39
CA VAL A 3 21.53 -2.60 17.22
C VAL A 3 21.22 -3.83 16.39
N CYS A 4 20.57 -3.64 15.22
CA CYS A 4 20.27 -4.73 14.27
C CYS A 4 20.35 -4.23 12.83
N LYS A 5 20.24 -5.13 11.88
CA LYS A 5 20.13 -4.87 10.44
C LYS A 5 19.21 -5.92 9.81
N SER A 6 18.19 -5.47 9.13
CA SER A 6 17.26 -6.33 8.41
C SER A 6 17.31 -6.00 6.92
N LYS A 7 17.27 -7.03 6.09
CA LYS A 7 17.16 -6.91 4.65
C LYS A 7 15.74 -7.30 4.25
N ILE A 8 14.99 -6.40 3.65
CA ILE A 8 13.60 -6.62 3.26
C ILE A 8 13.41 -6.82 1.75
N GLY A 9 14.42 -6.56 0.97
CA GLY A 9 14.44 -6.75 -0.48
C GLY A 9 15.87 -6.69 -1.02
N GLU A 10 16.06 -7.19 -2.25
CA GLU A 10 17.34 -7.11 -2.94
C GLU A 10 17.30 -5.95 -3.94
N TRP A 11 18.10 -4.91 -3.70
CA TRP A 11 18.11 -3.72 -4.56
C TRP A 11 18.47 -4.00 -6.01
N LYS A 12 19.33 -5.02 -6.25
CA LYS A 12 19.71 -5.46 -7.60
C LYS A 12 18.56 -6.13 -8.36
N GLU A 13 17.54 -6.59 -7.63
CA GLU A 13 16.32 -7.18 -8.18
C GLU A 13 15.19 -6.15 -8.33
N GLY A 14 15.48 -4.85 -8.12
CA GLY A 14 14.51 -3.78 -8.29
C GLY A 14 13.72 -3.40 -7.03
N TYR A 15 14.25 -3.68 -5.83
CA TYR A 15 13.63 -3.34 -4.54
C TYR A 15 14.38 -2.24 -3.76
N PRO A 16 14.49 -1.00 -4.27
CA PRO A 16 15.05 0.09 -3.48
C PRO A 16 14.07 0.56 -2.41
N ILE A 17 14.55 1.42 -1.52
CA ILE A 17 13.79 1.98 -0.40
C ILE A 17 14.05 3.47 -0.34
N THR A 18 12.99 4.29 -0.38
CA THR A 18 13.09 5.76 -0.44
C THR A 18 12.43 6.47 0.73
N SER A 19 11.42 5.89 1.38
CA SER A 19 10.65 6.55 2.46
C SER A 19 11.20 6.27 3.87
N ALA A 20 10.67 6.94 4.88
CA ALA A 20 10.96 6.65 6.28
C ALA A 20 10.17 5.43 6.80
N PRO A 21 10.67 4.66 7.76
CA PRO A 21 9.89 3.66 8.47
C PRO A 21 8.92 4.31 9.47
N SER A 22 7.81 3.63 9.75
CA SER A 22 6.93 3.96 10.88
C SER A 22 7.06 2.93 11.98
N LEU A 23 7.08 3.37 13.24
CA LEU A 23 7.05 2.48 14.41
C LEU A 23 5.65 2.51 15.02
N VAL A 24 4.98 1.37 15.02
CA VAL A 24 3.62 1.21 15.53
C VAL A 24 3.55 -0.01 16.42
N ASN A 25 3.24 0.18 17.70
CA ASN A 25 3.04 -0.91 18.67
C ASN A 25 4.16 -1.98 18.67
N GLY A 26 5.43 -1.53 18.57
CA GLY A 26 6.59 -2.45 18.53
C GLY A 26 6.86 -3.08 17.16
N ILE A 27 6.09 -2.75 16.14
CA ILE A 27 6.33 -3.16 14.75
C ILE A 27 6.88 -1.98 13.94
N VAL A 28 8.04 -2.17 13.32
CA VAL A 28 8.59 -1.24 12.34
C VAL A 28 7.98 -1.59 10.98
N MET A 29 7.10 -0.72 10.50
CA MET A 29 6.45 -0.89 9.21
C MET A 29 7.19 -0.14 8.11
N ARG A 30 7.28 -0.77 6.95
CA ARG A 30 8.03 -0.26 5.82
C ARG A 30 7.42 -0.68 4.49
N GLY A 31 7.36 0.26 3.55
CA GLY A 31 7.07 -0.02 2.15
C GLY A 31 8.33 -0.18 1.30
N MET A 32 8.15 -0.28 -0.01
CA MET A 32 9.23 -0.40 -0.99
C MET A 32 8.94 0.45 -2.24
N THR A 33 9.99 0.78 -2.96
CA THR A 33 9.97 1.48 -4.26
C THR A 33 10.27 0.49 -5.39
N GLY A 34 10.14 0.90 -6.65
CA GLY A 34 10.60 0.13 -7.81
C GLY A 34 9.48 -0.56 -8.58
N GLY A 35 8.24 -0.08 -8.48
CA GLY A 35 7.09 -0.65 -9.20
C GLY A 35 7.33 -0.84 -10.70
N GLU A 36 8.14 0.03 -11.32
CA GLU A 36 8.50 0.02 -12.74
C GLU A 36 9.51 -1.08 -13.11
N PHE A 37 10.20 -1.66 -12.14
CA PHE A 37 11.27 -2.64 -12.38
C PHE A 37 10.76 -4.09 -12.47
N GLY A 38 9.44 -4.28 -12.64
CA GLY A 38 8.86 -5.61 -12.75
C GLY A 38 8.91 -6.39 -11.46
N VAL A 39 8.74 -5.72 -10.33
CA VAL A 39 8.69 -6.29 -8.98
C VAL A 39 7.27 -6.37 -8.45
N ARG A 40 7.08 -7.13 -7.39
CA ARG A 40 5.83 -7.22 -6.65
C ARG A 40 5.88 -6.30 -5.44
N GLY A 41 5.02 -5.30 -5.40
CA GLY A 41 4.91 -4.36 -4.28
C GLY A 41 4.54 -5.04 -2.97
N PHE A 42 4.96 -4.43 -1.85
CA PHE A 42 4.61 -4.90 -0.51
C PHE A 42 4.76 -3.82 0.56
N VAL A 43 4.09 -4.04 1.69
CA VAL A 43 4.42 -3.49 3.00
C VAL A 43 4.92 -4.61 3.88
N VAL A 44 5.93 -4.36 4.71
CA VAL A 44 6.50 -5.34 5.65
C VAL A 44 6.43 -4.80 7.07
N GLY A 45 6.14 -5.68 8.03
CA GLY A 45 6.25 -5.44 9.46
C GLY A 45 7.43 -6.19 10.04
N LEU A 46 8.31 -5.48 10.75
CA LEU A 46 9.47 -6.02 11.43
C LEU A 46 9.32 -5.83 12.94
N ASP A 47 9.67 -6.81 13.72
CA ASP A 47 9.77 -6.67 15.17
C ASP A 47 10.85 -5.64 15.52
N ALA A 48 10.49 -4.61 16.28
CA ALA A 48 11.36 -3.47 16.58
C ALA A 48 12.57 -3.83 17.45
N GLN A 49 12.51 -4.91 18.22
CA GLN A 49 13.60 -5.33 19.11
C GLN A 49 14.62 -6.20 18.38
N THR A 50 14.14 -7.11 17.52
CA THR A 50 14.96 -8.13 16.88
C THR A 50 15.28 -7.82 15.43
N GLY A 51 14.49 -6.96 14.78
CA GLY A 51 14.54 -6.69 13.34
C GLY A 51 14.03 -7.86 12.49
N LYS A 52 13.46 -8.90 13.07
CA LYS A 52 12.91 -10.03 12.30
C LYS A 52 11.62 -9.62 11.61
N GLU A 53 11.43 -10.09 10.38
CA GLU A 53 10.16 -9.95 9.65
C GLU A 53 9.08 -10.75 10.37
N VAL A 54 7.97 -10.07 10.71
CA VAL A 54 6.80 -10.65 11.38
C VAL A 54 5.75 -11.03 10.36
N TRP A 55 5.57 -10.14 9.35
CA TRP A 55 4.66 -10.34 8.25
C TRP A 55 5.09 -9.52 7.03
N ARG A 56 4.60 -9.96 5.87
CA ARG A 56 4.72 -9.25 4.60
C ARG A 56 3.35 -9.27 3.91
N ARG A 57 2.83 -8.08 3.60
CA ARG A 57 1.61 -7.93 2.81
C ARG A 57 1.96 -7.45 1.41
N HIS A 58 1.77 -8.31 0.42
CA HIS A 58 1.86 -7.90 -0.97
C HIS A 58 0.70 -7.01 -1.36
N THR A 59 0.98 -6.01 -2.19
CA THR A 59 -0.01 -5.05 -2.72
C THR A 59 -0.58 -5.46 -4.07
N THR A 60 -0.11 -6.59 -4.60
CA THR A 60 -0.77 -7.34 -5.66
C THR A 60 -1.17 -8.69 -5.10
N PRO A 61 -2.44 -9.12 -5.26
CA PRO A 61 -2.95 -10.34 -4.64
C PRO A 61 -2.32 -11.59 -5.25
N ASP A 62 -2.29 -12.67 -4.51
CA ASP A 62 -2.00 -13.99 -5.06
C ASP A 62 -3.29 -14.77 -5.38
N PRO A 63 -3.17 -15.95 -6.06
CA PRO A 63 -4.34 -16.72 -6.50
C PRO A 63 -5.31 -17.15 -5.40
N THR A 64 -4.91 -17.13 -4.14
CA THR A 64 -5.78 -17.51 -3.00
C THR A 64 -6.65 -16.35 -2.51
N GLU A 65 -6.34 -15.12 -2.94
CA GLU A 65 -7.04 -13.91 -2.53
C GLU A 65 -8.17 -13.58 -3.51
N LYS A 66 -9.34 -13.14 -3.00
CA LYS A 66 -10.49 -12.71 -3.82
C LYS A 66 -10.12 -11.63 -4.85
N ALA A 67 -9.25 -10.70 -4.45
CA ALA A 67 -8.80 -9.60 -5.31
C ALA A 67 -8.00 -10.10 -6.54
N TYR A 68 -7.49 -11.34 -6.54
CA TYR A 68 -6.80 -11.91 -7.69
C TYR A 68 -7.68 -11.95 -8.96
N SER A 69 -9.00 -12.03 -8.82
CA SER A 69 -9.94 -11.98 -9.95
C SER A 69 -9.87 -10.67 -10.76
N THR A 70 -9.23 -9.62 -10.21
CA THR A 70 -9.02 -8.33 -10.89
C THR A 70 -7.73 -8.27 -11.69
N TRP A 71 -6.96 -9.35 -11.73
CA TRP A 71 -5.74 -9.54 -12.51
C TRP A 71 -5.92 -10.62 -13.57
N PRO A 72 -5.07 -10.65 -14.62
CA PRO A 72 -4.98 -11.82 -15.48
C PRO A 72 -4.74 -13.08 -14.64
N GLN A 73 -5.37 -14.20 -15.04
CA GLN A 73 -5.25 -15.47 -14.30
C GLN A 73 -3.94 -16.19 -14.68
N ASP A 74 -2.81 -15.48 -14.51
CA ASP A 74 -1.45 -15.90 -14.81
C ASP A 74 -0.47 -15.34 -13.77
N ASP A 75 0.82 -15.37 -14.04
CA ASP A 75 1.86 -14.90 -13.13
C ASP A 75 2.14 -13.38 -13.18
N SER A 76 1.33 -12.59 -13.90
CA SER A 76 1.54 -11.13 -14.05
C SER A 76 1.52 -10.39 -12.70
N TYR A 77 0.72 -10.84 -11.73
CA TYR A 77 0.69 -10.27 -10.38
C TYR A 77 2.05 -10.30 -9.66
N LYS A 78 2.93 -11.27 -9.99
CA LYS A 78 4.28 -11.36 -9.42
C LYS A 78 5.18 -10.20 -9.84
N ARG A 79 4.80 -9.47 -10.88
CA ARG A 79 5.51 -8.32 -11.43
C ARG A 79 4.58 -7.10 -11.54
N GLY A 80 3.50 -7.12 -10.77
CA GLY A 80 2.38 -6.21 -10.89
C GLY A 80 2.62 -4.81 -10.34
N GLY A 81 3.81 -4.45 -9.90
CA GLY A 81 4.12 -3.13 -9.36
C GLY A 81 3.39 -2.86 -8.04
N ALA A 82 2.52 -1.86 -8.00
CA ALA A 82 1.78 -1.42 -6.82
C ALA A 82 2.69 -1.10 -5.63
N SER A 83 3.78 -0.41 -5.88
CA SER A 83 4.80 -0.04 -4.87
C SER A 83 4.24 0.89 -3.80
N THR A 84 4.86 0.90 -2.61
CA THR A 84 4.42 1.64 -1.41
C THR A 84 5.51 2.61 -0.97
N TRP A 85 5.92 3.48 -1.90
CA TRP A 85 7.16 4.26 -1.79
C TRP A 85 7.07 5.52 -0.93
N ILE A 86 5.86 5.90 -0.46
CA ILE A 86 5.66 6.93 0.56
C ILE A 86 5.24 6.28 1.89
N THR A 87 5.63 6.89 3.00
CA THR A 87 5.26 6.42 4.34
C THR A 87 3.76 6.62 4.60
N GLY A 88 3.11 5.61 5.15
CA GLY A 88 1.68 5.67 5.49
C GLY A 88 1.39 6.47 6.77
N SER A 89 0.09 6.65 7.06
CA SER A 89 -0.43 7.35 8.25
C SER A 89 -1.09 6.38 9.22
N TYR A 90 -0.76 6.47 10.51
CA TYR A 90 -1.29 5.58 11.54
C TYR A 90 -2.41 6.24 12.35
N ASP A 91 -3.50 5.51 12.53
CA ASP A 91 -4.59 5.85 13.44
C ASP A 91 -4.51 4.98 14.70
N PRO A 92 -4.13 5.55 15.86
CA PRO A 92 -4.01 4.79 17.10
C PRO A 92 -5.37 4.40 17.70
N GLU A 93 -6.46 5.06 17.32
CA GLU A 93 -7.79 4.76 17.84
C GLU A 93 -8.39 3.52 17.16
N LEU A 94 -8.19 3.40 15.85
CA LEU A 94 -8.70 2.28 15.06
C LEU A 94 -7.68 1.15 14.92
N ASP A 95 -6.43 1.37 15.37
CA ASP A 95 -5.28 0.49 15.16
C ASP A 95 -5.15 0.09 13.68
N LEU A 96 -5.18 1.11 12.81
CA LEU A 96 -5.05 0.97 11.35
C LEU A 96 -3.93 1.85 10.81
N MET A 97 -3.15 1.29 9.91
CA MET A 97 -2.15 2.00 9.12
C MET A 97 -2.66 2.18 7.70
N TYR A 98 -2.85 3.42 7.26
CA TYR A 98 -3.29 3.73 5.90
C TYR A 98 -2.09 3.91 5.01
N TRP A 99 -2.07 3.20 3.89
CA TRP A 99 -0.97 3.22 2.95
C TRP A 99 -1.47 3.44 1.53
N GLY A 100 -0.83 4.35 0.80
CA GLY A 100 -1.07 4.50 -0.62
C GLY A 100 -0.23 3.52 -1.43
N THR A 101 -0.77 3.04 -2.54
CA THR A 101 -0.09 2.15 -3.47
C THR A 101 0.11 2.80 -4.83
N GLY A 102 1.23 2.50 -5.46
CA GLY A 102 1.59 3.01 -6.77
C GLY A 102 0.86 2.32 -7.93
N ASN A 103 1.27 2.69 -9.12
CA ASN A 103 0.76 2.17 -10.38
C ASN A 103 0.92 0.65 -10.51
N ALA A 104 0.08 0.06 -11.35
CA ALA A 104 0.24 -1.33 -11.76
C ALA A 104 1.37 -1.47 -12.80
N GLY A 105 2.08 -2.59 -12.74
CA GLY A 105 3.11 -2.96 -13.71
C GLY A 105 2.68 -4.14 -14.59
N PRO A 106 3.14 -4.18 -15.85
CA PRO A 106 3.74 -3.09 -16.61
C PRO A 106 2.72 -2.01 -16.97
N TRP A 107 3.16 -0.83 -17.42
CA TRP A 107 2.23 0.26 -17.80
C TRP A 107 1.32 -0.07 -18.97
N ASN A 108 1.72 -1.02 -19.82
CA ASN A 108 0.89 -1.47 -20.93
C ASN A 108 -0.37 -2.21 -20.42
N PRO A 109 -1.58 -1.62 -20.54
CA PRO A 109 -2.80 -2.21 -20.01
C PRO A 109 -3.27 -3.44 -20.77
N THR A 110 -2.78 -3.64 -22.02
CA THR A 110 -3.25 -4.76 -22.87
C THR A 110 -2.83 -6.12 -22.32
N VAL A 111 -1.72 -6.16 -21.54
CA VAL A 111 -1.18 -7.38 -20.94
C VAL A 111 -1.58 -7.57 -19.46
N ARG A 112 -2.33 -6.63 -18.86
CA ARG A 112 -2.82 -6.72 -17.48
C ARG A 112 -4.27 -6.27 -17.36
N LYS A 113 -5.14 -6.94 -18.09
CA LYS A 113 -6.60 -6.66 -18.06
C LYS A 113 -7.16 -6.79 -16.64
N GLY A 114 -8.25 -6.06 -16.37
CA GLY A 114 -8.93 -5.99 -15.08
C GLY A 114 -8.52 -4.76 -14.27
N ASP A 115 -9.11 -4.57 -13.11
CA ASP A 115 -8.91 -3.37 -12.27
C ASP A 115 -7.56 -3.33 -11.58
N ASN A 116 -6.87 -4.47 -11.47
CA ASN A 116 -5.53 -4.63 -10.88
C ASN A 116 -5.43 -4.20 -9.42
N LEU A 117 -6.32 -4.70 -8.55
CA LEU A 117 -6.22 -4.47 -7.10
C LEU A 117 -4.89 -5.05 -6.56
N TYR A 118 -4.20 -4.39 -5.65
CA TYR A 118 -4.51 -3.11 -5.01
C TYR A 118 -3.62 -1.98 -5.56
N ALA A 119 -3.34 -1.94 -6.88
CA ALA A 119 -2.62 -0.82 -7.48
C ALA A 119 -3.47 0.45 -7.46
N ALA A 120 -2.81 1.62 -7.44
CA ALA A 120 -3.44 2.95 -7.41
C ALA A 120 -4.57 3.06 -6.38
N SER A 121 -4.32 2.56 -5.16
CA SER A 121 -5.30 2.41 -4.08
C SER A 121 -4.81 3.02 -2.77
N ILE A 122 -5.77 3.33 -1.90
CA ILE A 122 -5.54 3.48 -0.46
C ILE A 122 -5.91 2.15 0.19
N ILE A 123 -5.00 1.58 0.98
CA ILE A 123 -5.23 0.37 1.77
C ILE A 123 -5.12 0.67 3.26
N ALA A 124 -6.04 0.16 4.07
CA ALA A 124 -5.97 0.18 5.52
C ALA A 124 -5.45 -1.17 6.02
N VAL A 125 -4.29 -1.17 6.67
CA VAL A 125 -3.56 -2.37 7.08
C VAL A 125 -3.54 -2.48 8.60
N ARG A 126 -3.83 -3.66 9.14
CA ARG A 126 -3.66 -3.95 10.57
C ARG A 126 -2.19 -4.08 10.90
N PRO A 127 -1.61 -3.23 11.78
CA PRO A 127 -0.16 -3.24 12.06
C PRO A 127 0.36 -4.55 12.59
N LYS A 128 -0.44 -5.28 13.37
CA LYS A 128 -0.05 -6.53 14.00
C LYS A 128 0.07 -7.71 13.02
N THR A 129 -0.74 -7.74 11.97
CA THR A 129 -0.89 -8.93 11.09
C THR A 129 -0.56 -8.67 9.63
N GLY A 130 -0.55 -7.40 9.20
CA GLY A 130 -0.43 -7.04 7.78
C GLY A 130 -1.71 -7.28 6.97
N GLU A 131 -2.83 -7.63 7.62
CA GLU A 131 -4.12 -7.83 6.96
C GLU A 131 -4.66 -6.50 6.42
N ILE A 132 -5.17 -6.49 5.18
CA ILE A 132 -5.92 -5.37 4.62
C ILE A 132 -7.33 -5.42 5.18
N ALA A 133 -7.68 -4.46 6.06
CA ALA A 133 -9.00 -4.35 6.64
C ALA A 133 -10.02 -3.80 5.63
N TRP A 134 -9.62 -2.80 4.84
CA TRP A 134 -10.40 -2.27 3.73
C TRP A 134 -9.46 -1.58 2.71
N HIS A 135 -10.00 -1.26 1.55
CA HIS A 135 -9.29 -0.53 0.50
C HIS A 135 -10.26 0.36 -0.31
N TYR A 136 -9.69 1.37 -0.93
CA TYR A 136 -10.36 2.18 -1.94
C TYR A 136 -9.43 2.38 -3.13
N GLN A 137 -9.83 1.95 -4.30
CA GLN A 137 -9.04 2.12 -5.53
C GLN A 137 -9.41 3.46 -6.19
N ALA A 138 -8.43 4.37 -6.25
CA ALA A 138 -8.62 5.70 -6.83
C ALA A 138 -8.65 5.67 -8.37
N THR A 139 -7.88 4.76 -8.97
CA THR A 139 -7.77 4.63 -10.43
C THR A 139 -7.72 3.15 -10.82
N PRO A 140 -8.87 2.52 -11.13
CA PRO A 140 -8.89 1.17 -11.67
C PRO A 140 -8.12 1.09 -12.98
N ASN A 141 -7.35 0.01 -13.17
CA ASN A 141 -6.52 -0.22 -14.36
C ASN A 141 -5.67 0.99 -14.76
N ASP A 142 -5.00 1.62 -13.80
CA ASP A 142 -4.22 2.85 -14.04
C ASP A 142 -3.24 2.68 -15.22
N ILE A 143 -3.48 3.45 -16.28
CA ILE A 143 -2.68 3.48 -17.51
C ILE A 143 -1.84 4.76 -17.65
N TYR A 144 -1.94 5.67 -16.67
CA TYR A 144 -1.36 7.01 -16.70
C TYR A 144 -0.20 7.17 -15.72
N ASP A 145 0.09 6.16 -14.90
CA ASP A 145 1.07 6.27 -13.82
C ASP A 145 0.66 7.36 -12.81
N TRP A 146 -0.61 7.39 -12.45
CA TRP A 146 -1.11 8.41 -11.53
C TRP A 146 -0.83 8.09 -10.07
N ASP A 147 -0.63 6.82 -9.74
CA ASP A 147 -0.42 6.37 -8.36
C ASP A 147 -1.57 6.74 -7.39
N ALA A 148 -1.52 6.23 -6.20
CA ALA A 148 -2.29 6.69 -5.04
C ALA A 148 -1.44 6.69 -3.76
N VAL A 149 -0.14 6.90 -3.89
CA VAL A 149 0.85 6.82 -2.79
C VAL A 149 0.91 8.05 -1.89
N TRP A 150 0.22 9.13 -2.27
CA TRP A 150 0.32 10.44 -1.63
C TRP A 150 -0.02 10.38 -0.14
N GLU A 151 0.39 11.42 0.60
CA GLU A 151 0.11 11.56 2.02
C GLU A 151 -1.39 11.40 2.30
N ILE A 152 -1.71 10.65 3.33
CA ILE A 152 -3.08 10.44 3.80
C ILE A 152 -3.27 11.20 5.10
N ILE A 153 -4.11 12.23 5.06
CA ILE A 153 -4.42 13.08 6.21
C ILE A 153 -5.60 12.45 6.96
N LEU A 154 -5.41 12.19 8.25
CA LEU A 154 -6.46 11.68 9.13
C LEU A 154 -7.07 12.84 9.91
N ALA A 155 -8.40 12.94 9.91
CA ALA A 155 -9.12 13.95 10.66
C ALA A 155 -10.45 13.45 11.19
N ASP A 156 -10.93 14.08 12.27
CA ASP A 156 -12.31 13.99 12.71
C ASP A 156 -13.00 15.29 12.33
N MET A 157 -14.08 15.22 11.57
CA MET A 157 -14.75 16.40 11.02
C MET A 157 -16.25 16.18 10.82
N ASN A 158 -16.99 17.27 10.70
CA ASN A 158 -18.37 17.20 10.27
C ASN A 158 -18.48 17.13 8.75
N VAL A 159 -19.15 16.09 8.26
CA VAL A 159 -19.50 15.93 6.86
C VAL A 159 -21.01 15.90 6.75
N ASN A 160 -21.62 16.89 6.09
CA ASN A 160 -23.07 17.04 5.94
C ASN A 160 -23.82 17.02 7.30
N GLY A 161 -23.25 17.69 8.33
CA GLY A 161 -23.82 17.76 9.66
C GLY A 161 -23.63 16.53 10.55
N GLN A 162 -22.90 15.52 10.08
CA GLN A 162 -22.59 14.31 10.84
C GLN A 162 -21.10 14.23 11.19
N PRO A 163 -20.75 13.90 12.44
CA PRO A 163 -19.35 13.65 12.79
C PRO A 163 -18.82 12.42 12.05
N ARG A 164 -17.65 12.54 11.43
CA ARG A 164 -17.01 11.48 10.67
C ARG A 164 -15.51 11.42 10.97
N LYS A 165 -15.00 10.21 11.03
CA LYS A 165 -13.57 9.93 11.00
C LYS A 165 -13.16 9.75 9.54
N VAL A 166 -12.32 10.63 9.02
CA VAL A 166 -11.99 10.63 7.60
C VAL A 166 -10.51 10.42 7.33
N ALA A 167 -10.22 9.74 6.24
CA ALA A 167 -8.93 9.71 5.58
C ALA A 167 -9.03 10.52 4.28
N MET A 168 -8.16 11.51 4.13
CA MET A 168 -8.19 12.41 2.98
C MET A 168 -6.91 12.29 2.17
N GLN A 169 -7.06 12.25 0.85
CA GLN A 169 -5.93 12.22 -0.07
C GLN A 169 -6.22 13.07 -1.30
N MET A 170 -5.31 14.01 -1.60
CA MET A 170 -5.26 14.66 -2.91
C MET A 170 -4.56 13.72 -3.89
N ASN A 171 -5.21 13.38 -4.99
CA ASN A 171 -4.70 12.42 -5.95
C ASN A 171 -4.38 13.06 -7.31
N ARG A 172 -3.40 12.50 -8.03
CA ARG A 172 -2.99 12.99 -9.36
C ARG A 172 -4.07 12.91 -10.43
N ASN A 173 -5.09 12.09 -10.23
CA ASN A 173 -6.27 12.04 -11.11
C ASN A 173 -7.19 13.26 -10.97
N GLY A 174 -6.80 14.25 -10.16
CA GLY A 174 -7.49 15.54 -10.01
C GLY A 174 -8.57 15.59 -8.93
N PHE A 175 -8.76 14.51 -8.16
CA PHE A 175 -9.75 14.44 -7.10
C PHE A 175 -9.12 14.56 -5.71
N LEU A 176 -9.83 15.25 -4.80
CA LEU A 176 -9.66 15.10 -3.36
C LEU A 176 -10.62 14.03 -2.87
N TYR A 177 -10.08 12.91 -2.42
CA TYR A 177 -10.87 11.86 -1.78
C TYR A 177 -11.02 12.16 -0.30
N VAL A 178 -12.25 12.03 0.20
CA VAL A 178 -12.60 12.11 1.63
C VAL A 178 -13.35 10.82 1.96
N LEU A 179 -12.66 9.87 2.53
CA LEU A 179 -13.16 8.52 2.79
C LEU A 179 -13.48 8.36 4.27
N ASP A 180 -14.54 7.63 4.59
CA ASP A 180 -14.77 7.18 5.97
C ASP A 180 -13.65 6.18 6.30
N ARG A 181 -12.86 6.48 7.36
CA ARG A 181 -11.68 5.64 7.69
C ARG A 181 -11.98 4.47 8.60
N THR A 182 -13.25 4.30 8.98
CA THR A 182 -13.67 3.24 9.89
C THR A 182 -13.98 1.92 9.19
N ASN A 183 -14.28 1.98 7.86
CA ASN A 183 -14.71 0.81 7.07
C ASN A 183 -14.35 0.91 5.59
#